data_acf5b8509a6c1bd3f7a19995a28dea9d
#
_entry.id   acf5b8509a6c1bd3f7a19995a28dea9d
#
_cell.length_a   1.000
_cell.length_b   1.000
_cell.length_c   1.000
_cell.angle_alpha   90.00
_cell.angle_beta   90.00
_cell.angle_gamma   90.00
#
_symmetry.space_group_name_H-M   'P 1'
#
loop_
_entity.id
_entity.type
_entity.pdbx_description
1 polymer ?
#
loop_
_entity_poly.entity_id
_entity_poly.type
_entity_poly.pdbx_seq_one_letter_code
_entity_poly.pdbx_strand_id
1 'polypeptide(L)'
;IPTSATASGRTDAGVHAEGQVVHFDAETSIPTDKIPFAINSVLPDDVSMLYCEVAPQDFNARFSAKRKTYCYKLYIGKHRLPMLEATHEHVVVPVDIVKIKEAAKFIEGTHDFKCFEASGSVVKNTVRTVYSIDVKVNPLSYANAICEPAENSKLKQSKCNLINDCEVCVYVTGNGFLYNMVRIIAGTLLYVGVGKLTPDDVKEILESGDRKKAG
;
A
#
# COMPACT_ATOMS: atom_id res chain seq x y z
N ILE A 1 14.60 20.09 -23.76
CA ILE A 1 14.25 19.06 -24.76
C ILE A 1 13.96 17.79 -24.00
N PRO A 2 12.83 17.15 -24.25
CA PRO A 2 12.39 16.06 -23.40
C PRO A 2 13.28 14.85 -23.60
N THR A 3 13.92 14.51 -22.59
CA THR A 3 14.61 13.27 -22.37
C THR A 3 13.64 12.29 -21.71
N SER A 4 13.88 11.03 -21.86
CA SER A 4 13.06 10.00 -21.25
C SER A 4 13.15 10.10 -19.73
N ALA A 5 12.01 10.15 -19.04
CA ALA A 5 11.96 10.10 -17.59
C ALA A 5 11.84 8.63 -17.13
N THR A 6 12.63 8.26 -16.13
CA THR A 6 12.61 6.92 -15.54
C THR A 6 12.19 6.98 -14.08
N ALA A 7 11.09 6.33 -13.75
CA ALA A 7 10.56 6.28 -12.38
C ALA A 7 11.14 5.11 -11.57
N SER A 8 11.17 5.27 -10.25
CA SER A 8 11.63 4.24 -9.30
C SER A 8 10.74 2.99 -9.30
N GLY A 9 9.49 3.11 -9.71
CA GLY A 9 8.56 2.01 -9.88
C GLY A 9 7.37 2.40 -10.73
N ARG A 10 6.75 1.40 -11.35
CA ARG A 10 5.46 1.57 -12.00
C ARG A 10 4.37 1.57 -10.94
N THR A 11 3.34 2.37 -11.13
CA THR A 11 2.10 2.35 -10.37
C THR A 11 0.97 1.95 -11.31
N ASP A 12 0.07 1.08 -10.84
CA ASP A 12 -1.11 0.71 -11.59
C ASP A 12 -2.13 1.86 -11.61
N ALA A 13 -3.13 1.81 -12.49
CA ALA A 13 -4.18 2.82 -12.55
C ALA A 13 -4.87 2.96 -11.18
N GLY A 14 -5.09 4.19 -10.73
CA GLY A 14 -5.69 4.52 -9.44
C GLY A 14 -4.76 4.39 -8.23
N VAL A 15 -3.48 4.06 -8.43
CA VAL A 15 -2.49 4.04 -7.33
C VAL A 15 -1.90 5.42 -7.17
N HIS A 16 -1.99 5.98 -5.96
CA HIS A 16 -1.37 7.23 -5.55
C HIS A 16 0.06 6.99 -5.09
N ALA A 17 0.92 8.01 -5.17
CA ALA A 17 2.27 7.98 -4.66
C ALA A 17 2.58 9.28 -3.91
N GLU A 18 2.98 9.17 -2.65
CA GLU A 18 3.40 10.31 -1.83
C GLU A 18 4.86 10.72 -2.10
N GLY A 19 5.66 9.80 -2.65
CA GLY A 19 7.09 10.01 -2.87
C GLY A 19 7.63 9.20 -4.04
N GLN A 20 7.05 9.33 -5.24
CA GLN A 20 7.62 8.76 -6.44
C GLN A 20 8.90 9.50 -6.81
N VAL A 21 9.98 8.75 -7.01
CA VAL A 21 11.26 9.29 -7.48
C VAL A 21 11.42 9.05 -8.97
N VAL A 22 11.78 10.10 -9.69
CA VAL A 22 11.99 10.07 -11.14
C VAL A 22 13.36 10.71 -11.43
N HIS A 23 14.14 10.14 -12.34
CA HIS A 23 15.31 10.81 -12.89
C HIS A 23 15.13 11.07 -14.38
N PHE A 24 15.74 12.13 -14.83
CA PHE A 24 15.82 12.55 -16.23
C PHE A 24 17.07 13.38 -16.47
N ASP A 25 17.58 13.38 -17.69
CA ASP A 25 18.68 14.24 -18.10
C ASP A 25 18.10 15.49 -18.76
N ALA A 26 18.63 16.66 -18.43
CA ALA A 26 18.21 17.92 -19.01
C ALA A 26 19.39 18.90 -19.15
N GLU A 27 19.45 19.57 -20.29
CA GLU A 27 20.28 20.76 -20.48
C GLU A 27 19.38 21.98 -20.28
N THR A 28 19.60 22.71 -19.19
CA THR A 28 18.77 23.86 -18.83
C THR A 28 19.56 24.91 -18.08
N SER A 29 19.19 26.18 -18.27
CA SER A 29 19.66 27.30 -17.48
C SER A 29 18.79 27.60 -16.26
N ILE A 30 17.68 26.83 -16.07
CA ILE A 30 16.79 27.01 -14.93
C ILE A 30 17.50 26.49 -13.67
N PRO A 31 17.62 27.27 -12.61
CA PRO A 31 18.14 26.80 -11.32
C PRO A 31 17.35 25.60 -10.80
N THR A 32 18.04 24.64 -10.19
CA THR A 32 17.43 23.36 -9.75
C THR A 32 16.22 23.54 -8.83
N ASP A 33 16.27 24.55 -7.93
CA ASP A 33 15.18 24.90 -7.02
C ASP A 33 13.95 25.49 -7.73
N LYS A 34 14.09 25.95 -8.97
CA LYS A 34 13.02 26.51 -9.80
C LYS A 34 12.41 25.50 -10.76
N ILE A 35 13.08 24.37 -11.00
CA ILE A 35 12.59 23.31 -11.89
C ILE A 35 11.19 22.80 -11.46
N PRO A 36 10.90 22.55 -10.16
CA PRO A 36 9.57 22.10 -9.75
C PRO A 36 8.45 23.07 -10.16
N PHE A 37 8.68 24.39 -10.04
CA PHE A 37 7.69 25.39 -10.44
C PHE A 37 7.46 25.40 -11.96
N ALA A 38 8.54 25.30 -12.73
CA ALA A 38 8.44 25.26 -14.19
C ALA A 38 7.72 24.01 -14.69
N ILE A 39 7.99 22.85 -14.10
CA ILE A 39 7.33 21.59 -14.48
C ILE A 39 5.86 21.57 -14.01
N ASN A 40 5.58 22.01 -12.78
CA ASN A 40 4.22 22.06 -12.26
C ASN A 40 3.29 22.98 -13.05
N SER A 41 3.82 23.97 -13.75
CA SER A 41 2.99 24.86 -14.60
C SER A 41 2.39 24.14 -15.81
N VAL A 42 2.88 22.94 -16.16
CA VAL A 42 2.44 22.16 -17.32
C VAL A 42 1.97 20.74 -16.96
N LEU A 43 2.11 20.33 -15.70
CA LEU A 43 1.59 19.06 -15.21
C LEU A 43 0.06 19.15 -15.02
N PRO A 44 -0.65 18.03 -15.14
CA PRO A 44 -2.06 17.96 -14.76
C PRO A 44 -2.22 18.12 -13.23
N ASP A 45 -3.43 18.51 -12.80
CA ASP A 45 -3.74 18.85 -11.39
C ASP A 45 -3.54 17.70 -10.41
N ASP A 46 -3.52 16.46 -10.88
CA ASP A 46 -3.33 15.25 -10.07
C ASP A 46 -1.85 14.82 -9.92
N VAL A 47 -0.92 15.58 -10.51
CA VAL A 47 0.52 15.33 -10.42
C VAL A 47 1.27 16.59 -10.01
N SER A 48 2.13 16.46 -9.01
CA SER A 48 2.97 17.58 -8.55
C SER A 48 4.42 17.15 -8.32
N MET A 49 5.37 17.91 -8.84
CA MET A 49 6.78 17.79 -8.50
C MET A 49 7.05 18.62 -7.23
N LEU A 50 7.48 17.96 -6.16
CA LEU A 50 7.72 18.60 -4.87
C LEU A 50 9.16 19.10 -4.73
N TYR A 51 10.10 18.39 -5.34
CA TYR A 51 11.53 18.65 -5.16
C TYR A 51 12.33 18.19 -6.38
N CYS A 52 13.44 18.86 -6.63
CA CYS A 52 14.41 18.50 -7.67
C CYS A 52 15.83 18.74 -7.15
N GLU A 53 16.73 17.80 -7.42
CA GLU A 53 18.16 17.92 -7.12
C GLU A 53 19.01 17.33 -8.23
N VAL A 54 20.28 17.72 -8.28
CA VAL A 54 21.27 17.12 -9.17
C VAL A 54 21.71 15.80 -8.57
N ALA A 55 21.55 14.73 -9.32
CA ALA A 55 21.97 13.39 -8.91
C ALA A 55 23.35 13.03 -9.53
N PRO A 56 24.10 12.10 -8.91
CA PRO A 56 25.29 11.52 -9.53
C PRO A 56 24.96 10.90 -10.90
N GLN A 57 25.96 10.90 -11.79
CA GLN A 57 25.76 10.46 -13.18
C GLN A 57 25.37 8.97 -13.32
N ASP A 58 25.73 8.14 -12.34
CA ASP A 58 25.39 6.73 -12.23
C ASP A 58 24.06 6.46 -11.53
N PHE A 59 23.37 7.50 -11.06
CA PHE A 59 22.10 7.38 -10.37
C PHE A 59 21.00 6.86 -11.31
N ASN A 60 20.30 5.84 -10.86
CA ASN A 60 19.12 5.33 -11.56
C ASN A 60 17.96 5.15 -10.56
N ALA A 61 16.88 5.95 -10.69
CA ALA A 61 15.76 5.93 -9.77
C ALA A 61 15.20 4.52 -9.54
N ARG A 62 15.20 3.66 -10.56
CA ARG A 62 14.68 2.30 -10.48
C ARG A 62 15.63 1.35 -9.76
N PHE A 63 16.92 1.39 -10.09
CA PHE A 63 17.90 0.42 -9.59
C PHE A 63 18.59 0.88 -8.30
N SER A 64 18.65 2.18 -8.06
CA SER A 64 19.19 2.74 -6.81
C SER A 64 18.21 2.64 -5.63
N ALA A 65 16.94 2.34 -5.89
CA ALA A 65 15.93 2.15 -4.85
C ALA A 65 16.23 0.90 -4.02
N LYS A 66 16.52 1.08 -2.74
CA LYS A 66 16.85 -0.01 -1.80
C LYS A 66 15.62 -0.63 -1.15
N ARG A 67 14.56 0.16 -0.99
CA ARG A 67 13.27 -0.28 -0.40
C ARG A 67 12.13 0.57 -0.93
N LYS A 68 10.95 -0.02 -0.92
CA LYS A 68 9.68 0.62 -1.26
C LYS A 68 8.66 0.26 -0.21
N THR A 69 7.83 1.22 0.18
CA THR A 69 6.71 1.00 1.08
C THR A 69 5.42 1.32 0.34
N TYR A 70 4.49 0.38 0.38
CA TYR A 70 3.13 0.58 -0.10
C TYR A 70 2.17 0.58 1.07
N CYS A 71 1.14 1.42 1.00
CA CYS A 71 0.04 1.44 1.95
C CYS A 71 -1.23 1.01 1.22
N TYR A 72 -1.83 -0.11 1.63
CA TYR A 72 -3.17 -0.48 1.20
C TYR A 72 -4.17 -0.05 2.26
N LYS A 73 -5.16 0.75 1.85
CA LYS A 73 -6.12 1.37 2.76
C LYS A 73 -7.46 0.66 2.67
N LEU A 74 -7.97 0.24 3.82
CA LEU A 74 -9.29 -0.33 3.99
C LEU A 74 -10.14 0.65 4.80
N TYR A 75 -11.39 0.73 4.48
CA TYR A 75 -12.40 1.36 5.29
C TYR A 75 -13.39 0.30 5.76
N ILE A 76 -13.51 0.11 7.08
CA ILE A 76 -14.42 -0.85 7.68
C ILE A 76 -15.61 -0.08 8.22
N GLY A 77 -16.82 -0.35 7.70
CA GLY A 77 -18.02 0.36 8.12
C GLY A 77 -19.25 -0.09 7.36
N LYS A 78 -20.42 0.11 7.97
CA LYS A 78 -21.71 -0.31 7.39
C LYS A 78 -22.12 0.50 6.16
N HIS A 79 -21.74 1.76 6.11
CA HIS A 79 -22.16 2.70 5.07
C HIS A 79 -20.98 3.11 4.19
N ARG A 80 -21.24 3.28 2.90
CA ARG A 80 -20.25 3.86 1.98
C ARG A 80 -19.92 5.29 2.37
N LEU A 81 -18.64 5.63 2.23
CA LEU A 81 -18.15 6.99 2.40
C LEU A 81 -17.59 7.48 1.06
N PRO A 82 -18.36 8.30 0.32
CA PRO A 82 -17.95 8.75 -1.01
C PRO A 82 -16.58 9.42 -1.06
N MET A 83 -16.19 10.10 0.02
CA MET A 83 -14.88 10.76 0.12
C MET A 83 -13.69 9.79 0.18
N LEU A 84 -13.91 8.55 0.56
CA LEU A 84 -12.87 7.51 0.66
C LEU A 84 -12.85 6.57 -0.55
N GLU A 85 -13.87 6.62 -1.39
CA GLU A 85 -14.09 5.71 -2.53
C GLU A 85 -12.89 5.59 -3.47
N ALA A 86 -12.20 6.70 -3.74
CA ALA A 86 -11.05 6.71 -4.65
C ALA A 86 -9.77 6.12 -4.06
N THR A 87 -9.70 5.95 -2.74
CA THR A 87 -8.45 5.63 -2.03
C THR A 87 -8.54 4.43 -1.10
N HIS A 88 -9.74 3.95 -0.79
CA HIS A 88 -9.96 2.88 0.19
C HIS A 88 -10.83 1.77 -0.38
N GLU A 89 -10.52 0.55 -0.02
CA GLU A 89 -11.42 -0.59 -0.21
C GLU A 89 -12.46 -0.62 0.92
N HIS A 90 -13.75 -0.64 0.57
CA HIS A 90 -14.84 -0.65 1.54
C HIS A 90 -15.14 -2.08 2.02
N VAL A 91 -15.05 -2.30 3.32
CA VAL A 91 -15.32 -3.58 3.98
C VAL A 91 -16.52 -3.43 4.92
N VAL A 92 -17.62 -4.13 4.60
CA VAL A 92 -18.89 -4.02 5.33
C VAL A 92 -19.02 -4.97 6.52
N VAL A 93 -18.08 -5.87 6.69
CA VAL A 93 -18.09 -6.88 7.77
C VAL A 93 -17.00 -6.57 8.80
N PRO A 94 -17.23 -6.94 10.08
CA PRO A 94 -16.21 -6.79 11.12
C PRO A 94 -14.93 -7.55 10.79
N VAL A 95 -13.79 -6.97 11.14
CA VAL A 95 -12.46 -7.52 10.83
C VAL A 95 -11.67 -7.73 12.11
N ASP A 96 -11.04 -8.91 12.25
CA ASP A 96 -10.14 -9.24 13.35
C ASP A 96 -8.71 -8.80 13.02
N ILE A 97 -8.30 -7.67 13.59
CA ILE A 97 -6.97 -7.09 13.36
C ILE A 97 -5.85 -7.91 14.02
N VAL A 98 -6.14 -8.62 15.10
CA VAL A 98 -5.12 -9.45 15.77
C VAL A 98 -4.70 -10.58 14.84
N LYS A 99 -5.66 -11.26 14.24
CA LYS A 99 -5.38 -12.32 13.25
C LYS A 99 -4.66 -11.80 12.01
N ILE A 100 -5.02 -10.61 11.52
CA ILE A 100 -4.29 -9.96 10.41
C ILE A 100 -2.82 -9.76 10.77
N LYS A 101 -2.54 -9.23 11.98
CA LYS A 101 -1.17 -9.00 12.44
C LYS A 101 -0.38 -10.30 12.65
N GLU A 102 -1.05 -11.36 13.10
CA GLU A 102 -0.45 -12.70 13.22
C GLU A 102 -0.10 -13.25 11.83
N ALA A 103 -1.03 -13.21 10.89
CA ALA A 103 -0.82 -13.66 9.51
C ALA A 103 0.28 -12.87 8.78
N ALA A 104 0.36 -11.56 9.01
CA ALA A 104 1.37 -10.69 8.42
C ALA A 104 2.80 -11.15 8.71
N LYS A 105 3.04 -11.69 9.90
CA LYS A 105 4.37 -12.20 10.32
C LYS A 105 4.88 -13.36 9.46
N PHE A 106 3.98 -14.17 8.90
CA PHE A 106 4.37 -15.26 8.01
C PHE A 106 4.83 -14.77 6.64
N ILE A 107 4.38 -13.56 6.22
CA ILE A 107 4.73 -12.95 4.95
C ILE A 107 6.07 -12.19 5.03
N GLU A 108 6.46 -11.75 6.24
CA GLU A 108 7.74 -11.10 6.47
C GLU A 108 8.90 -12.07 6.21
N GLY A 109 9.98 -11.55 5.63
CA GLY A 109 11.16 -12.35 5.29
C GLY A 109 11.37 -12.46 3.78
N THR A 110 12.26 -13.39 3.41
CA THR A 110 12.60 -13.69 2.01
C THR A 110 11.91 -14.97 1.59
N HIS A 111 10.99 -14.87 0.62
CA HIS A 111 10.19 -15.98 0.15
C HIS A 111 10.06 -15.95 -1.38
N ASP A 112 9.66 -17.08 -1.96
CA ASP A 112 9.13 -17.10 -3.31
C ASP A 112 7.66 -16.64 -3.28
N PHE A 113 7.43 -15.40 -3.75
CA PHE A 113 6.11 -14.78 -3.77
C PHE A 113 5.28 -15.09 -5.03
N LYS A 114 5.55 -16.18 -5.71
CA LYS A 114 4.82 -16.58 -6.92
C LYS A 114 3.29 -16.65 -6.67
N CYS A 115 2.84 -17.12 -5.52
CA CYS A 115 1.43 -17.15 -5.14
C CYS A 115 0.80 -15.76 -4.93
N PHE A 116 1.61 -14.72 -4.76
CA PHE A 116 1.18 -13.33 -4.63
C PHE A 116 1.42 -12.51 -5.92
N GLU A 117 1.66 -13.16 -7.04
CA GLU A 117 1.84 -12.51 -8.34
C GLU A 117 0.57 -12.65 -9.19
N ALA A 118 0.11 -11.54 -9.79
CA ALA A 118 -0.98 -11.59 -10.74
C ALA A 118 -0.53 -12.17 -12.09
N SER A 119 -1.45 -12.79 -12.79
CA SER A 119 -1.23 -13.30 -14.14
C SER A 119 -0.82 -12.18 -15.11
N GLY A 120 -0.02 -12.54 -16.14
CA GLY A 120 0.49 -11.58 -17.13
C GLY A 120 1.84 -10.95 -16.77
N SER A 121 2.45 -11.32 -15.65
CA SER A 121 3.83 -10.94 -15.35
C SER A 121 4.83 -11.67 -16.27
N VAL A 122 5.88 -10.94 -16.68
CA VAL A 122 7.01 -11.49 -17.45
C VAL A 122 8.26 -11.73 -16.59
N VAL A 123 8.13 -11.57 -15.28
CA VAL A 123 9.25 -11.65 -14.34
C VAL A 123 9.61 -13.11 -14.11
N LYS A 124 10.89 -13.46 -14.31
CA LYS A 124 11.39 -14.84 -14.13
C LYS A 124 11.71 -15.18 -12.67
N ASN A 125 12.15 -14.18 -11.89
CA ASN A 125 12.52 -14.38 -10.48
C ASN A 125 11.44 -13.77 -9.58
N THR A 126 10.72 -14.62 -8.86
CA THR A 126 9.61 -14.26 -7.96
C THR A 126 10.03 -14.13 -6.49
N VAL A 127 11.30 -14.39 -6.18
CA VAL A 127 11.84 -14.22 -4.83
C VAL A 127 11.94 -12.74 -4.48
N ARG A 128 11.35 -12.34 -3.36
CA ARG A 128 11.39 -10.97 -2.81
C ARG A 128 11.66 -11.04 -1.31
N THR A 129 12.08 -9.89 -0.77
CA THR A 129 12.19 -9.72 0.68
C THR A 129 11.20 -8.67 1.14
N VAL A 130 10.26 -9.07 1.97
CA VAL A 130 9.36 -8.17 2.71
C VAL A 130 10.01 -7.90 4.06
N TYR A 131 10.38 -6.65 4.30
CA TYR A 131 11.10 -6.25 5.52
C TYR A 131 10.16 -6.10 6.71
N SER A 132 8.96 -5.56 6.48
CA SER A 132 7.91 -5.42 7.50
C SER A 132 6.53 -5.30 6.89
N ILE A 133 5.53 -5.71 7.67
CA ILE A 133 4.11 -5.42 7.42
C ILE A 133 3.50 -4.80 8.68
N ASP A 134 3.25 -3.49 8.61
CA ASP A 134 2.63 -2.76 9.72
C ASP A 134 1.15 -2.53 9.46
N VAL A 135 0.31 -2.89 10.43
CA VAL A 135 -1.14 -2.70 10.36
C VAL A 135 -1.56 -1.65 11.38
N LYS A 136 -1.96 -0.48 10.89
CA LYS A 136 -2.44 0.64 11.71
C LYS A 136 -3.95 0.76 11.60
N VAL A 137 -4.58 1.06 12.72
CA VAL A 137 -6.02 1.29 12.82
C VAL A 137 -6.24 2.72 13.27
N ASN A 138 -6.97 3.48 12.47
CA ASN A 138 -7.29 4.86 12.74
C ASN A 138 -8.81 5.00 12.91
N PRO A 139 -9.30 5.57 14.02
CA PRO A 139 -10.72 5.89 14.14
C PRO A 139 -11.09 6.94 13.09
N LEU A 140 -12.26 6.80 12.49
CA LEU A 140 -12.72 7.80 11.53
C LEU A 140 -13.31 8.98 12.28
N SER A 141 -12.72 10.16 12.08
CA SER A 141 -13.03 11.38 12.85
C SER A 141 -14.47 11.87 12.71
N TYR A 142 -15.17 11.51 11.61
CA TYR A 142 -16.60 11.88 11.47
C TYR A 142 -17.51 11.10 12.41
N ALA A 143 -17.13 9.89 12.86
CA ALA A 143 -17.88 9.19 13.91
C ALA A 143 -17.88 9.97 15.23
N ASN A 144 -16.82 10.72 15.50
CA ASN A 144 -16.73 11.60 16.66
C ASN A 144 -17.46 12.96 16.47
N ALA A 145 -17.70 13.38 15.21
CA ALA A 145 -18.34 14.67 14.91
C ALA A 145 -19.88 14.59 14.90
N ILE A 146 -20.46 13.39 14.77
CA ILE A 146 -21.92 13.20 14.69
C ILE A 146 -22.50 12.71 16.02
N CYS A 147 -21.71 12.09 16.86
CA CYS A 147 -22.09 11.66 18.20
C CYS A 147 -21.24 12.43 19.22
N GLU A 148 -21.77 13.51 19.81
CA GLU A 148 -21.31 13.87 21.14
C GLU A 148 -21.43 12.61 22.02
N PRO A 149 -20.38 12.19 22.74
CA PRO A 149 -20.51 11.05 23.62
C PRO A 149 -21.57 11.37 24.63
N ALA A 150 -22.74 10.73 24.54
CA ALA A 150 -23.67 10.73 25.66
C ALA A 150 -22.83 10.26 26.86
N GLU A 151 -22.76 11.07 27.92
CA GLU A 151 -21.89 10.88 29.10
C GLU A 151 -22.02 9.52 29.81
N ASN A 152 -22.81 8.60 29.28
CA ASN A 152 -23.10 7.27 29.81
C ASN A 152 -22.90 6.11 28.83
N SER A 153 -22.31 6.27 27.65
CA SER A 153 -21.91 5.12 26.86
C SER A 153 -20.60 4.55 27.39
N LYS A 154 -20.68 3.74 28.44
CA LYS A 154 -19.68 2.70 28.71
C LYS A 154 -19.64 1.81 27.46
N LEU A 155 -18.88 2.21 26.45
CA LEU A 155 -18.37 1.30 25.45
C LEU A 155 -17.56 0.26 26.22
N LYS A 156 -18.26 -0.79 26.66
CA LYS A 156 -17.63 -2.01 27.14
C LYS A 156 -16.64 -2.36 26.03
N GLN A 157 -15.36 -2.29 26.34
CA GLN A 157 -14.34 -3.03 25.60
C GLN A 157 -14.85 -4.47 25.53
N SER A 158 -15.60 -4.76 24.47
CA SER A 158 -16.00 -6.12 24.19
C SER A 158 -14.72 -6.89 23.97
N LYS A 159 -14.60 -8.07 24.57
CA LYS A 159 -13.51 -9.03 24.38
C LYS A 159 -13.40 -9.53 22.92
N CYS A 160 -14.04 -8.85 21.98
CA CYS A 160 -14.02 -9.14 20.57
C CYS A 160 -12.98 -8.24 19.89
N ASN A 161 -11.95 -8.83 19.30
CA ASN A 161 -10.91 -8.13 18.52
C ASN A 161 -11.45 -7.58 17.18
N LEU A 162 -12.75 -7.68 16.96
CA LEU A 162 -13.46 -7.19 15.78
C LEU A 162 -13.67 -5.68 15.87
N ILE A 163 -13.29 -4.96 14.83
CA ILE A 163 -13.43 -3.52 14.74
C ILE A 163 -14.37 -3.11 13.62
N ASN A 164 -15.05 -1.97 13.82
CA ASN A 164 -15.97 -1.34 12.87
C ASN A 164 -15.73 0.17 12.86
N ASP A 165 -16.18 0.83 11.80
CA ASP A 165 -16.14 2.29 11.62
C ASP A 165 -14.73 2.87 11.81
N CYS A 166 -13.76 2.30 11.12
CA CYS A 166 -12.37 2.70 11.17
C CYS A 166 -11.68 2.55 9.82
N GLU A 167 -10.58 3.29 9.67
CA GLU A 167 -9.60 3.09 8.63
C GLU A 167 -8.56 2.06 9.09
N VAL A 168 -8.20 1.14 8.21
CA VAL A 168 -7.09 0.20 8.42
C VAL A 168 -6.08 0.39 7.31
N CYS A 169 -4.87 0.78 7.67
CA CYS A 169 -3.76 0.95 6.76
C CYS A 169 -2.78 -0.22 6.90
N VAL A 170 -2.59 -0.98 5.81
CA VAL A 170 -1.61 -2.06 5.73
C VAL A 170 -0.39 -1.54 4.98
N TYR A 171 0.69 -1.27 5.71
CA TYR A 171 1.97 -0.83 5.15
C TYR A 171 2.85 -2.04 4.89
N VAL A 172 3.25 -2.23 3.65
CA VAL A 172 4.15 -3.32 3.24
C VAL A 172 5.45 -2.72 2.74
N THR A 173 6.56 -3.01 3.41
CA THR A 173 7.89 -2.53 3.05
C THR A 173 8.74 -3.70 2.55
N GLY A 174 9.37 -3.55 1.38
CA GLY A 174 10.20 -4.60 0.78
C GLY A 174 11.26 -4.07 -0.18
N ASN A 175 12.13 -4.96 -0.66
CA ASN A 175 13.16 -4.65 -1.66
C ASN A 175 12.58 -4.41 -3.07
N GLY A 176 11.38 -4.90 -3.31
CA GLY A 176 10.64 -4.79 -4.56
C GLY A 176 9.40 -5.68 -4.51
N PHE A 177 8.48 -5.44 -5.43
CA PHE A 177 7.21 -6.17 -5.46
C PHE A 177 6.94 -6.70 -6.86
N LEU A 178 6.24 -7.83 -6.93
CA LEU A 178 5.71 -8.41 -8.15
C LEU A 178 4.44 -7.67 -8.58
N TYR A 179 3.96 -7.98 -9.76
CA TYR A 179 2.74 -7.38 -10.28
C TYR A 179 1.54 -7.66 -9.38
N ASN A 180 0.87 -6.60 -8.92
CA ASN A 180 -0.23 -6.62 -7.94
C ASN A 180 0.08 -7.30 -6.58
N MET A 181 1.33 -7.57 -6.25
CA MET A 181 1.72 -8.32 -5.05
C MET A 181 1.14 -7.73 -3.77
N VAL A 182 1.25 -6.43 -3.56
CA VAL A 182 0.74 -5.78 -2.32
C VAL A 182 -0.78 -5.88 -2.24
N ARG A 183 -1.50 -5.75 -3.36
CA ARG A 183 -2.95 -5.91 -3.42
C ARG A 183 -3.37 -7.32 -3.01
N ILE A 184 -2.66 -8.35 -3.50
CA ILE A 184 -2.93 -9.74 -3.19
C ILE A 184 -2.60 -10.05 -1.73
N ILE A 185 -1.48 -9.51 -1.20
CA ILE A 185 -1.15 -9.60 0.23
C ILE A 185 -2.28 -9.00 1.07
N ALA A 186 -2.72 -7.78 0.77
CA ALA A 186 -3.79 -7.12 1.52
C ALA A 186 -5.12 -7.88 1.44
N GLY A 187 -5.48 -8.44 0.27
CA GLY A 187 -6.66 -9.28 0.09
C GLY A 187 -6.58 -10.56 0.93
N THR A 188 -5.43 -11.23 0.93
CA THR A 188 -5.20 -12.44 1.74
C THR A 188 -5.30 -12.14 3.23
N LEU A 189 -4.67 -11.07 3.70
CA LEU A 189 -4.77 -10.62 5.09
C LEU A 189 -6.21 -10.24 5.46
N LEU A 190 -6.95 -9.61 4.55
CA LEU A 190 -8.37 -9.33 4.76
C LEU A 190 -9.18 -10.62 4.89
N TYR A 191 -8.90 -11.65 4.08
CA TYR A 191 -9.57 -12.95 4.21
C TYR A 191 -9.31 -13.59 5.58
N VAL A 192 -8.12 -13.43 6.14
CA VAL A 192 -7.85 -13.84 7.52
C VAL A 192 -8.67 -13.02 8.52
N GLY A 193 -8.69 -11.71 8.35
CA GLY A 193 -9.43 -10.81 9.23
C GLY A 193 -10.94 -11.04 9.27
N VAL A 194 -11.53 -11.43 8.14
CA VAL A 194 -12.96 -11.76 8.06
C VAL A 194 -13.27 -13.26 8.36
N GLY A 195 -12.25 -14.05 8.69
CA GLY A 195 -12.39 -15.44 9.09
C GLY A 195 -12.59 -16.45 7.94
N LYS A 196 -12.28 -16.07 6.70
CA LYS A 196 -12.26 -17.00 5.54
C LYS A 196 -10.99 -17.85 5.50
N LEU A 197 -9.90 -17.34 6.06
CA LEU A 197 -8.62 -18.02 6.21
C LEU A 197 -8.18 -17.92 7.68
N THR A 198 -7.32 -18.83 8.09
CA THR A 198 -6.59 -18.75 9.35
C THR A 198 -5.20 -18.12 9.13
N PRO A 199 -4.53 -17.61 10.16
CA PRO A 199 -3.13 -17.17 10.02
C PRO A 199 -2.20 -18.27 9.48
N ASP A 200 -2.39 -19.53 9.88
CA ASP A 200 -1.57 -20.66 9.43
C ASP A 200 -1.79 -20.98 7.94
N ASP A 201 -2.99 -20.76 7.39
CA ASP A 201 -3.25 -20.93 5.96
C ASP A 201 -2.35 -20.01 5.11
N VAL A 202 -1.96 -18.84 5.63
CA VAL A 202 -1.06 -17.92 4.92
C VAL A 202 0.32 -18.52 4.73
N LYS A 203 0.81 -19.27 5.73
CA LYS A 203 2.06 -20.02 5.63
C LYS A 203 1.98 -21.11 4.56
N GLU A 204 0.88 -21.89 4.57
CA GLU A 204 0.64 -22.91 3.56
C GLU A 204 0.52 -22.35 2.13
N ILE A 205 -0.10 -21.17 1.98
CA ILE A 205 -0.19 -20.45 0.71
C ILE A 205 1.20 -20.12 0.18
N LEU A 206 2.08 -19.57 1.02
CA LEU A 206 3.46 -19.25 0.66
C LEU A 206 4.23 -20.51 0.24
N GLU A 207 4.13 -21.58 1.01
CA GLU A 207 4.84 -22.83 0.76
C GLU A 207 4.33 -23.54 -0.51
N SER A 208 3.02 -23.46 -0.78
CA SER A 208 2.42 -24.10 -1.96
C SER A 208 2.73 -23.41 -3.29
N GLY A 209 3.01 -22.09 -3.27
CA GLY A 209 3.17 -21.28 -4.48
C GLY A 209 1.91 -21.17 -5.35
N ASP A 210 0.74 -21.63 -4.86
CA ASP A 210 -0.51 -21.65 -5.63
C ASP A 210 -1.26 -20.33 -5.50
N ARG A 211 -1.34 -19.56 -6.61
CA ARG A 211 -2.05 -18.28 -6.68
C ARG A 211 -3.54 -18.38 -6.35
N LYS A 212 -4.17 -19.53 -6.62
CA LYS A 212 -5.62 -19.70 -6.41
C LYS A 212 -6.01 -19.73 -4.93
N LYS A 213 -5.06 -20.00 -4.05
CA LYS A 213 -5.27 -20.04 -2.60
C LYS A 213 -5.15 -18.66 -1.95
N ALA A 214 -4.45 -17.72 -2.60
CA ALA A 214 -4.30 -16.34 -2.11
C ALA A 214 -5.52 -15.48 -2.44
N GLY A 215 -5.78 -14.42 -1.65
CA GLY A 215 -6.90 -13.49 -1.79
C GLY A 215 -6.80 -12.50 -2.95
#